data_1918738113bb32317571188a2455813b
#
_entry.id   1918738113bb32317571188a2455813b
#
_cell.length_a   1.000
_cell.length_b   1.000
_cell.length_c   1.000
_cell.angle_alpha   90.00
_cell.angle_beta   90.00
_cell.angle_gamma   90.00
#
_symmetry.space_group_name_H-M   'P 1'
#
loop_
_entity.id
_entity.type
_entity.pdbx_description
1 polymer ?
#
loop_
_entity_poly.entity_id
_entity_poly.type
_entity_poly.pdbx_seq_one_letter_code
_entity_poly.pdbx_strand_id
1 'polypeptide(L)'
;MYTLRLMCSLLFLLFFTNSFGQNDPRSWIIQKMEIHSPNSIYLLRAYDQLPRTLSIRRGGSTMSTTRSTDAFYYLQTGSREAALSSMGTNVHEIGHGYAGVMHYDELMRCNCDRTISFSDIQKGFYQAPQEQFWIDIEKDYIFPSGQLRNTIPSDLITYRFKTYITGNNSTQNHGVIGLLDEMNAYYLGSQYKFDMFPVYKEMYADNYLNKWVQNSQSEMTAFFEFDFFIKEYLLFAKYNYPATYQYLKNNSDFRNSYKKIYDKYNRLVQQYEAKVASEKVRAELYYDSPFWKDDYYRLRDRLNSGVYDVIKSDFFY
;
A
#
# COMPACT_ATOMS: atom_id res chain seq x y z
N MET A 1 44.36 -5.39 41.56
CA MET A 1 44.75 -5.24 40.14
C MET A 1 43.97 -6.14 39.16
N TYR A 2 43.46 -7.29 39.55
CA TYR A 2 42.70 -8.19 38.67
C TYR A 2 41.27 -7.75 38.37
N THR A 3 40.57 -7.08 39.28
CA THR A 3 39.20 -6.60 39.11
C THR A 3 39.07 -5.46 38.10
N LEU A 4 40.07 -4.58 38.00
CA LEU A 4 40.04 -3.43 37.04
C LEU A 4 40.26 -3.89 35.59
N ARG A 5 41.06 -4.98 35.39
CA ARG A 5 41.26 -5.54 34.03
C ARG A 5 40.03 -6.27 33.51
N LEU A 6 39.24 -6.92 34.39
CA LEU A 6 38.01 -7.61 34.00
C LEU A 6 36.91 -6.61 33.59
N MET A 7 36.77 -5.47 34.30
CA MET A 7 35.80 -4.40 33.94
C MET A 7 36.14 -3.74 32.61
N CYS A 8 37.41 -3.46 32.32
CA CYS A 8 37.82 -2.88 31.04
C CYS A 8 37.58 -3.87 29.89
N SER A 9 37.76 -5.17 30.07
CA SER A 9 37.51 -6.18 29.04
C SER A 9 35.99 -6.35 28.77
N LEU A 10 35.14 -6.29 29.79
CA LEU A 10 33.69 -6.33 29.62
C LEU A 10 33.14 -5.05 28.92
N LEU A 11 33.66 -3.88 29.29
CA LEU A 11 33.28 -2.61 28.60
C LEU A 11 33.73 -2.62 27.12
N PHE A 12 34.93 -3.15 26.83
CA PHE A 12 35.40 -3.26 25.45
C PHE A 12 34.57 -4.24 24.61
N LEU A 13 34.16 -5.38 25.19
CA LEU A 13 33.25 -6.34 24.55
C LEU A 13 31.86 -5.75 24.30
N LEU A 14 31.31 -4.94 25.21
CA LEU A 14 30.01 -4.25 25.02
C LEU A 14 30.07 -3.16 23.95
N PHE A 15 31.22 -2.48 23.81
CA PHE A 15 31.42 -1.51 22.72
C PHE A 15 31.57 -2.18 21.35
N PHE A 16 32.25 -3.33 21.26
CA PHE A 16 32.41 -4.05 20.00
C PHE A 16 31.14 -4.75 19.53
N THR A 17 30.31 -5.29 20.42
CA THR A 17 29.02 -5.88 20.03
C THR A 17 28.04 -4.85 19.53
N ASN A 18 28.06 -3.62 20.03
CA ASN A 18 27.25 -2.52 19.50
C ASN A 18 27.76 -1.99 18.15
N SER A 19 29.05 -2.08 17.86
CA SER A 19 29.61 -1.56 16.60
C SER A 19 29.37 -2.48 15.39
N PHE A 20 29.27 -3.79 15.58
CA PHE A 20 29.02 -4.74 14.49
C PHE A 20 27.55 -4.77 14.07
N GLY A 21 26.58 -4.47 14.96
CA GLY A 21 25.16 -4.39 14.63
C GLY A 21 24.74 -3.09 13.90
N GLN A 22 25.50 -2.01 14.06
CA GLN A 22 25.19 -0.71 13.45
C GLN A 22 25.50 -0.62 11.94
N ASN A 23 26.24 -1.55 11.36
CA ASN A 23 26.61 -1.55 9.95
C ASN A 23 25.71 -2.40 9.06
N ASP A 24 24.88 -3.28 9.62
CA ASP A 24 23.95 -4.09 8.85
C ASP A 24 22.78 -3.23 8.31
N PRO A 25 22.59 -3.15 6.98
CA PRO A 25 21.55 -2.33 6.38
C PRO A 25 20.13 -2.68 6.84
N ARG A 26 19.86 -3.96 7.16
CA ARG A 26 18.56 -4.40 7.68
C ARG A 26 18.30 -3.84 9.08
N SER A 27 19.25 -3.98 9.99
CA SER A 27 19.13 -3.45 11.35
C SER A 27 19.04 -1.92 11.34
N TRP A 28 19.83 -1.29 10.50
CA TRP A 28 19.81 0.16 10.34
C TRP A 28 18.45 0.67 9.86
N ILE A 29 17.84 0.07 8.81
CA ILE A 29 16.55 0.54 8.29
C ILE A 29 15.43 0.30 9.29
N ILE A 30 15.45 -0.81 10.05
CA ILE A 30 14.49 -1.08 11.11
C ILE A 30 14.52 0.00 12.17
N GLN A 31 15.72 0.39 12.66
CA GLN A 31 15.88 1.49 13.62
C GLN A 31 15.32 2.82 13.09
N LYS A 32 15.60 3.14 11.82
CA LYS A 32 15.05 4.36 11.19
C LYS A 32 13.52 4.31 11.08
N MET A 33 12.94 3.16 10.77
CA MET A 33 11.48 2.97 10.72
C MET A 33 10.83 3.09 12.09
N GLU A 34 11.45 2.62 13.16
CA GLU A 34 10.93 2.77 14.53
C GLU A 34 10.74 4.24 14.91
N ILE A 35 11.62 5.11 14.41
CA ILE A 35 11.59 6.55 14.69
C ILE A 35 10.64 7.29 13.74
N HIS A 36 10.69 6.97 12.44
CA HIS A 36 10.09 7.81 11.41
C HIS A 36 8.81 7.22 10.80
N SER A 37 8.68 5.88 10.74
CA SER A 37 7.53 5.20 10.12
C SER A 37 6.98 4.07 11.02
N PRO A 38 6.47 4.40 12.22
CA PRO A 38 6.04 3.41 13.22
C PRO A 38 4.89 2.52 12.73
N ASN A 39 4.00 3.02 11.88
CA ASN A 39 2.91 2.21 11.32
C ASN A 39 3.42 1.14 10.35
N SER A 40 4.45 1.46 9.56
CA SER A 40 5.04 0.50 8.62
C SER A 40 5.80 -0.60 9.36
N ILE A 41 6.61 -0.27 10.36
CA ILE A 41 7.30 -1.30 11.15
C ILE A 41 6.34 -2.16 11.98
N TYR A 42 5.23 -1.57 12.46
CA TYR A 42 4.18 -2.34 13.12
C TYR A 42 3.56 -3.37 12.16
N LEU A 43 3.22 -2.98 10.93
CA LEU A 43 2.70 -3.90 9.91
C LEU A 43 3.64 -5.09 9.69
N LEU A 44 4.93 -4.83 9.50
CA LEU A 44 5.92 -5.89 9.27
C LEU A 44 6.01 -6.85 10.47
N ARG A 45 6.03 -6.33 11.69
CA ARG A 45 6.06 -7.14 12.92
C ARG A 45 4.76 -7.92 13.12
N ALA A 46 3.62 -7.29 12.88
CA ALA A 46 2.32 -7.95 12.97
C ALA A 46 2.21 -9.10 11.95
N TYR A 47 2.72 -8.89 10.73
CA TYR A 47 2.77 -9.95 9.72
C TYR A 47 3.64 -11.14 10.17
N ASP A 48 4.81 -10.90 10.75
CA ASP A 48 5.68 -11.96 11.24
C ASP A 48 5.09 -12.74 12.43
N GLN A 49 4.20 -12.12 13.21
CA GLN A 49 3.51 -12.75 14.32
C GLN A 49 2.33 -13.63 13.87
N LEU A 50 1.83 -13.45 12.66
CA LEU A 50 0.76 -14.29 12.14
C LEU A 50 1.23 -15.74 11.98
N PRO A 51 0.38 -16.74 12.24
CA PRO A 51 0.69 -18.14 11.97
C PRO A 51 1.10 -18.34 10.51
N ARG A 52 2.04 -19.23 10.24
CA ARG A 52 2.44 -19.56 8.87
C ARG A 52 1.30 -20.14 8.06
N THR A 53 0.46 -20.94 8.69
CA THR A 53 -0.74 -21.51 8.07
C THR A 53 -1.93 -21.28 8.98
N LEU A 54 -2.98 -20.70 8.44
CA LEU A 54 -4.29 -20.54 9.06
C LEU A 54 -5.27 -21.45 8.35
N SER A 55 -6.00 -22.25 9.10
CA SER A 55 -7.02 -23.15 8.58
C SER A 55 -8.33 -22.94 9.32
N ILE A 56 -9.39 -22.68 8.57
CA ILE A 56 -10.75 -22.53 9.09
C ILE A 56 -11.59 -23.68 8.58
N ARG A 57 -12.27 -24.37 9.49
CA ARG A 57 -13.20 -25.46 9.16
C ARG A 57 -14.61 -25.02 9.47
N ARG A 58 -15.47 -24.98 8.45
CA ARG A 58 -16.91 -24.71 8.57
C ARG A 58 -17.72 -25.56 7.59
N GLY A 59 -18.87 -26.07 8.05
CA GLY A 59 -19.83 -26.80 7.20
C GLY A 59 -19.23 -28.01 6.44
N GLY A 60 -18.20 -28.67 7.02
CA GLY A 60 -17.54 -29.81 6.36
C GLY A 60 -16.41 -29.43 5.39
N SER A 61 -16.23 -28.15 5.09
CA SER A 61 -15.14 -27.64 4.25
C SER A 61 -14.02 -27.03 5.09
N THR A 62 -12.77 -27.12 4.60
CA THR A 62 -11.60 -26.50 5.22
C THR A 62 -11.00 -25.50 4.25
N MET A 63 -10.86 -24.26 4.67
CA MET A 63 -10.04 -23.26 3.98
C MET A 63 -8.72 -23.10 4.70
N SER A 64 -7.65 -22.99 3.93
CA SER A 64 -6.32 -22.69 4.46
C SER A 64 -5.69 -21.57 3.67
N THR A 65 -5.05 -20.64 4.38
CA THR A 65 -4.15 -19.65 3.80
C THR A 65 -2.78 -19.82 4.42
N THR A 66 -1.74 -19.58 3.63
CA THR A 66 -0.37 -19.74 4.07
C THR A 66 0.40 -18.44 3.83
N ARG A 67 1.04 -17.96 4.88
CA ARG A 67 2.03 -16.89 4.78
C ARG A 67 3.30 -17.44 4.11
N SER A 68 3.57 -17.02 2.89
CA SER A 68 4.63 -17.60 2.04
C SER A 68 6.01 -17.01 2.31
N THR A 69 6.10 -15.80 2.87
CA THR A 69 7.34 -15.05 3.02
C THR A 69 7.55 -14.57 4.46
N ASP A 70 8.78 -14.20 4.81
CA ASP A 70 9.04 -13.38 6.00
C ASP A 70 8.74 -11.89 5.71
N ALA A 71 8.61 -11.07 6.78
CA ALA A 71 8.23 -9.66 6.66
C ALA A 71 9.26 -8.78 5.94
N PHE A 72 10.46 -9.29 5.68
CA PHE A 72 11.55 -8.56 5.02
C PHE A 72 12.02 -9.23 3.73
N TYR A 73 11.18 -10.08 3.15
CA TYR A 73 11.53 -10.88 1.97
C TYR A 73 11.95 -10.03 0.76
N TYR A 74 11.31 -8.89 0.57
CA TYR A 74 11.59 -7.99 -0.57
C TYR A 74 12.66 -6.94 -0.25
N LEU A 75 13.21 -6.95 0.97
CA LEU A 75 14.23 -6.00 1.39
C LEU A 75 15.59 -6.32 0.75
N GLN A 76 16.18 -5.34 0.08
CA GLN A 76 17.55 -5.43 -0.44
C GLN A 76 18.54 -4.92 0.62
N THR A 77 19.48 -5.76 1.02
CA THR A 77 20.43 -5.46 2.11
C THR A 77 21.86 -5.20 1.64
N GLY A 78 22.08 -4.98 0.35
CA GLY A 78 23.41 -4.74 -0.21
C GLY A 78 24.04 -3.41 0.24
N SER A 79 23.21 -2.41 0.57
CA SER A 79 23.63 -1.12 1.12
C SER A 79 22.48 -0.46 1.90
N ARG A 80 22.76 0.59 2.68
CA ARG A 80 21.72 1.41 3.33
C ARG A 80 20.80 2.09 2.32
N GLU A 81 21.33 2.52 1.17
CA GLU A 81 20.55 3.09 0.07
C GLU A 81 19.59 2.06 -0.53
N ALA A 82 20.09 0.85 -0.80
CA ALA A 82 19.26 -0.25 -1.30
C ALA A 82 18.16 -0.61 -0.30
N ALA A 83 18.48 -0.69 1.00
CA ALA A 83 17.51 -0.95 2.06
C ALA A 83 16.44 0.15 2.15
N LEU A 84 16.84 1.42 2.15
CA LEU A 84 15.92 2.57 2.19
C LEU A 84 14.97 2.58 0.98
N SER A 85 15.51 2.32 -0.21
CA SER A 85 14.73 2.34 -1.46
C SER A 85 13.76 1.16 -1.58
N SER A 86 14.22 -0.06 -1.29
CA SER A 86 13.43 -1.29 -1.47
C SER A 86 12.38 -1.51 -0.37
N MET A 87 12.55 -0.91 0.80
CA MET A 87 11.62 -1.08 1.91
C MET A 87 10.20 -0.60 1.59
N GLY A 88 10.04 0.43 0.74
CA GLY A 88 8.71 0.86 0.27
C GLY A 88 7.98 -0.25 -0.48
N THR A 89 8.67 -0.93 -1.40
CA THR A 89 8.14 -2.13 -2.08
C THR A 89 7.88 -3.26 -1.08
N ASN A 90 8.78 -3.48 -0.12
CA ASN A 90 8.58 -4.50 0.90
C ASN A 90 7.33 -4.23 1.75
N VAL A 91 7.07 -2.99 2.16
CA VAL A 91 5.86 -2.59 2.90
C VAL A 91 4.60 -2.79 2.04
N HIS A 92 4.65 -2.45 0.75
CA HIS A 92 3.57 -2.67 -0.22
C HIS A 92 3.20 -4.17 -0.31
N GLU A 93 4.17 -5.03 -0.60
CA GLU A 93 3.95 -6.46 -0.80
C GLU A 93 3.52 -7.18 0.50
N ILE A 94 4.11 -6.80 1.63
CA ILE A 94 3.69 -7.32 2.94
C ILE A 94 2.30 -6.82 3.31
N GLY A 95 1.91 -5.62 2.85
CA GLY A 95 0.54 -5.10 2.95
C GLY A 95 -0.48 -6.05 2.33
N HIS A 96 -0.23 -6.53 1.11
CA HIS A 96 -1.05 -7.56 0.46
C HIS A 96 -1.08 -8.87 1.25
N GLY A 97 0.11 -9.34 1.68
CA GLY A 97 0.24 -10.58 2.46
C GLY A 97 -0.51 -10.51 3.78
N TYR A 98 -0.36 -9.41 4.51
CA TYR A 98 -1.06 -9.18 5.78
C TYR A 98 -2.57 -9.10 5.58
N ALA A 99 -3.03 -8.32 4.61
CA ALA A 99 -4.44 -8.18 4.27
C ALA A 99 -5.10 -9.52 3.93
N GLY A 100 -4.40 -10.40 3.20
CA GLY A 100 -4.87 -11.72 2.86
C GLY A 100 -5.00 -12.67 4.04
N VAL A 101 -4.16 -12.54 5.08
CA VAL A 101 -4.14 -13.43 6.26
C VAL A 101 -4.96 -12.87 7.42
N MET A 102 -4.93 -11.55 7.62
CA MET A 102 -5.62 -10.84 8.71
C MET A 102 -7.12 -11.15 8.76
N HIS A 103 -7.76 -11.21 7.60
CA HIS A 103 -9.17 -11.54 7.50
C HIS A 103 -9.47 -12.95 8.06
N TYR A 104 -8.64 -13.94 7.78
CA TYR A 104 -8.80 -15.30 8.31
C TYR A 104 -8.52 -15.37 9.81
N ASP A 105 -7.55 -14.59 10.32
CA ASP A 105 -7.27 -14.52 11.77
C ASP A 105 -8.46 -13.94 12.53
N GLU A 106 -9.10 -12.90 12.00
CA GLU A 106 -10.33 -12.32 12.57
C GLU A 106 -11.49 -13.31 12.57
N LEU A 107 -11.70 -14.02 11.47
CA LEU A 107 -12.75 -15.05 11.36
C LEU A 107 -12.53 -16.21 12.35
N MET A 108 -11.29 -16.55 12.68
CA MET A 108 -10.97 -17.56 13.69
C MET A 108 -11.24 -17.08 15.11
N ARG A 109 -10.96 -15.79 15.40
CA ARG A 109 -11.18 -15.19 16.71
C ARG A 109 -12.63 -14.84 16.95
N CYS A 110 -13.34 -14.47 15.90
CA CYS A 110 -14.75 -14.19 15.96
C CYS A 110 -15.51 -15.51 16.07
N ASN A 111 -16.11 -15.75 17.23
CA ASN A 111 -17.06 -16.85 17.44
C ASN A 111 -18.44 -16.48 16.81
N CYS A 112 -18.40 -15.77 15.66
CA CYS A 112 -19.58 -15.26 15.00
C CYS A 112 -20.13 -16.30 14.01
N ASP A 113 -21.47 -16.42 14.00
CA ASP A 113 -22.26 -17.24 13.05
C ASP A 113 -22.22 -16.69 11.59
N ARG A 114 -21.18 -16.01 11.19
CA ARG A 114 -21.04 -15.57 9.80
C ARG A 114 -20.93 -16.80 8.90
N THR A 115 -21.91 -16.99 8.07
CA THR A 115 -21.84 -17.94 6.97
C THR A 115 -20.82 -17.42 5.98
N ILE A 116 -19.61 -17.96 6.00
CA ILE A 116 -18.60 -17.62 4.99
C ILE A 116 -18.95 -18.44 3.76
N SER A 117 -19.35 -17.76 2.70
CA SER A 117 -19.40 -18.36 1.40
C SER A 117 -17.98 -18.42 0.84
N PHE A 118 -17.48 -19.61 0.50
CA PHE A 118 -16.16 -19.77 -0.13
C PHE A 118 -16.13 -19.27 -1.57
N SER A 119 -17.29 -18.89 -2.13
CA SER A 119 -17.40 -18.27 -3.44
C SER A 119 -17.15 -16.76 -3.41
N ASP A 120 -17.20 -16.13 -2.24
CA ASP A 120 -17.14 -14.68 -2.12
C ASP A 120 -15.70 -14.16 -2.07
N ILE A 121 -15.52 -12.93 -2.52
CA ILE A 121 -14.24 -12.22 -2.42
C ILE A 121 -14.18 -11.53 -1.07
N GLN A 122 -13.31 -12.05 -0.22
CA GLN A 122 -13.05 -11.48 1.10
C GLN A 122 -11.68 -10.82 1.12
N LYS A 123 -11.63 -9.58 1.57
CA LYS A 123 -10.39 -8.82 1.60
C LYS A 123 -10.29 -7.98 2.86
N GLY A 124 -9.17 -8.13 3.57
CA GLY A 124 -8.79 -7.24 4.66
C GLY A 124 -7.97 -6.06 4.16
N PHE A 125 -7.99 -4.96 4.91
CA PHE A 125 -7.19 -3.77 4.65
C PHE A 125 -6.57 -3.30 5.97
N TYR A 126 -5.29 -3.01 5.91
CA TYR A 126 -4.54 -2.39 7.00
C TYR A 126 -4.13 -0.98 6.60
N GLN A 127 -4.30 -0.01 7.48
CA GLN A 127 -3.79 1.35 7.30
C GLN A 127 -3.00 1.84 8.52
N ALA A 128 -3.35 1.36 9.71
CA ALA A 128 -2.66 1.59 10.97
C ALA A 128 -3.08 0.52 11.99
N PRO A 129 -2.43 0.38 13.14
CA PRO A 129 -2.74 -0.64 14.15
C PRO A 129 -4.21 -0.65 14.59
N GLN A 130 -4.85 0.52 14.69
CA GLN A 130 -6.27 0.66 15.08
C GLN A 130 -7.20 0.89 13.88
N GLU A 131 -6.68 0.82 12.67
CA GLU A 131 -7.42 1.08 11.44
C GLU A 131 -7.28 -0.10 10.50
N GLN A 132 -7.95 -1.18 10.88
CA GLN A 132 -8.07 -2.40 10.10
C GLN A 132 -9.55 -2.59 9.79
N PHE A 133 -9.85 -2.99 8.57
CA PHE A 133 -11.21 -3.23 8.12
C PHE A 133 -11.20 -4.27 7.00
N TRP A 134 -12.36 -4.79 6.67
CA TRP A 134 -12.52 -5.82 5.62
C TRP A 134 -13.80 -5.63 4.86
N ILE A 135 -13.85 -6.23 3.69
CA ILE A 135 -15.02 -6.31 2.84
C ILE A 135 -15.30 -7.77 2.49
N ASP A 136 -16.58 -8.05 2.30
CA ASP A 136 -17.08 -9.32 1.82
C ASP A 136 -18.01 -9.04 0.64
N ILE A 137 -17.66 -9.54 -0.55
CA ILE A 137 -18.34 -9.25 -1.81
C ILE A 137 -18.68 -10.55 -2.51
N GLU A 138 -19.95 -10.75 -2.82
CA GLU A 138 -20.40 -11.85 -3.64
C GLU A 138 -19.74 -11.81 -5.02
N LYS A 139 -19.04 -12.88 -5.38
CA LYS A 139 -18.23 -12.94 -6.60
C LYS A 139 -19.04 -12.69 -7.87
N ASP A 140 -20.32 -13.07 -7.86
CA ASP A 140 -21.22 -12.92 -9.01
C ASP A 140 -21.49 -11.45 -9.37
N TYR A 141 -21.24 -10.52 -8.43
CA TYR A 141 -21.34 -9.08 -8.67
C TYR A 141 -19.99 -8.44 -9.01
N ILE A 142 -18.99 -9.22 -9.44
CA ILE A 142 -17.67 -8.69 -9.83
C ILE A 142 -17.34 -9.17 -11.24
N PHE A 143 -16.87 -8.26 -12.08
CA PHE A 143 -16.29 -8.59 -13.37
C PHE A 143 -14.79 -8.20 -13.39
N PRO A 144 -13.96 -8.89 -14.20
CA PRO A 144 -12.53 -8.58 -14.29
C PRO A 144 -12.26 -7.15 -14.76
N SER A 145 -11.30 -6.47 -14.13
CA SER A 145 -10.90 -5.11 -14.52
C SER A 145 -10.40 -5.02 -15.98
N GLY A 146 -9.96 -6.14 -16.55
CA GLY A 146 -9.57 -6.25 -17.95
C GLY A 146 -10.67 -5.90 -18.97
N GLN A 147 -11.95 -5.88 -18.55
CA GLN A 147 -13.05 -5.43 -19.41
C GLN A 147 -12.98 -3.92 -19.70
N LEU A 148 -12.27 -3.14 -18.90
CA LEU A 148 -12.04 -1.71 -19.14
C LEU A 148 -11.06 -1.43 -20.29
N ARG A 149 -10.40 -2.45 -20.83
CA ARG A 149 -9.35 -2.32 -21.85
C ARG A 149 -9.72 -1.40 -23.01
N ASN A 150 -10.96 -1.54 -23.49
CA ASN A 150 -11.43 -0.84 -24.68
C ASN A 150 -12.28 0.40 -24.37
N THR A 151 -12.46 0.74 -23.10
CA THR A 151 -13.30 1.88 -22.68
C THR A 151 -12.47 3.08 -22.26
N ILE A 152 -11.24 2.85 -21.84
CA ILE A 152 -10.32 3.91 -21.43
C ILE A 152 -9.71 4.58 -22.68
N PRO A 153 -9.88 5.90 -22.85
CA PRO A 153 -9.28 6.64 -23.95
C PRO A 153 -7.77 6.52 -23.98
N SER A 154 -7.19 6.46 -25.17
CA SER A 154 -5.74 6.24 -25.37
C SER A 154 -4.86 7.33 -24.74
N ASP A 155 -5.35 8.55 -24.65
CA ASP A 155 -4.69 9.70 -24.04
C ASP A 155 -4.74 9.71 -22.51
N LEU A 156 -5.50 8.79 -21.91
CA LEU A 156 -5.56 8.55 -20.45
C LEU A 156 -4.83 7.26 -20.02
N ILE A 157 -4.14 6.59 -20.96
CA ILE A 157 -3.34 5.41 -20.66
C ILE A 157 -2.05 5.85 -19.98
N THR A 158 -1.86 5.41 -18.73
CA THR A 158 -0.68 5.67 -17.92
C THR A 158 0.13 4.40 -17.66
N TYR A 159 1.19 4.49 -16.87
CA TYR A 159 2.15 3.41 -16.65
C TYR A 159 1.50 2.11 -16.15
N ARG A 160 0.57 2.20 -15.16
CA ARG A 160 -0.03 1.03 -14.51
C ARG A 160 -1.16 0.37 -15.29
N PHE A 161 -1.63 1.01 -16.35
CA PHE A 161 -2.67 0.43 -17.22
C PHE A 161 -2.29 -0.95 -17.76
N LYS A 162 -1.02 -1.12 -18.19
CA LYS A 162 -0.55 -2.42 -18.70
C LYS A 162 -0.62 -3.51 -17.64
N THR A 163 -0.32 -3.19 -16.41
CA THR A 163 -0.26 -4.16 -15.32
C THR A 163 -1.66 -4.52 -14.83
N TYR A 164 -2.52 -3.53 -14.59
CA TYR A 164 -3.76 -3.72 -13.83
C TYR A 164 -5.02 -3.75 -14.69
N ILE A 165 -4.94 -3.35 -15.96
CA ILE A 165 -6.08 -3.38 -16.89
C ILE A 165 -5.84 -4.37 -18.04
N THR A 166 -4.68 -4.35 -18.70
CA THR A 166 -4.44 -5.21 -19.88
C THR A 166 -3.53 -6.42 -19.61
N GLY A 167 -2.92 -6.52 -18.43
CA GLY A 167 -2.08 -7.66 -18.03
C GLY A 167 -2.87 -8.94 -17.72
N ASN A 168 -2.20 -9.91 -17.11
CA ASN A 168 -2.80 -11.19 -16.68
C ASN A 168 -2.58 -11.43 -15.18
N ASN A 169 -2.64 -10.39 -14.36
CA ASN A 169 -2.46 -10.52 -12.92
C ASN A 169 -3.73 -11.07 -12.25
N SER A 170 -3.55 -11.83 -11.18
CA SER A 170 -4.66 -12.33 -10.35
C SER A 170 -5.55 -11.22 -9.81
N THR A 171 -4.98 -10.05 -9.52
CA THR A 171 -5.67 -8.82 -9.12
C THR A 171 -6.80 -8.44 -10.07
N GLN A 172 -6.61 -8.62 -11.39
CA GLN A 172 -7.65 -8.30 -12.38
C GLN A 172 -8.92 -9.14 -12.23
N ASN A 173 -8.79 -10.42 -11.83
CA ASN A 173 -9.91 -11.31 -11.64
C ASN A 173 -10.80 -10.91 -10.44
N HIS A 174 -10.25 -10.12 -9.52
CA HIS A 174 -10.98 -9.55 -8.39
C HIS A 174 -11.61 -8.18 -8.71
N GLY A 175 -11.53 -7.72 -9.95
CA GLY A 175 -12.18 -6.50 -10.45
C GLY A 175 -11.86 -5.27 -9.59
N VAL A 176 -12.91 -4.55 -9.17
CA VAL A 176 -12.76 -3.35 -8.34
C VAL A 176 -12.11 -3.62 -6.97
N ILE A 177 -12.29 -4.82 -6.41
CA ILE A 177 -11.69 -5.19 -5.13
C ILE A 177 -10.17 -5.35 -5.28
N GLY A 178 -9.72 -5.94 -6.38
CA GLY A 178 -8.30 -6.02 -6.72
C GLY A 178 -7.68 -4.64 -6.91
N LEU A 179 -8.36 -3.74 -7.64
CA LEU A 179 -7.90 -2.36 -7.81
C LEU A 179 -7.82 -1.60 -6.47
N LEU A 180 -8.77 -1.84 -5.57
CA LEU A 180 -8.79 -1.22 -4.25
C LEU A 180 -7.69 -1.78 -3.34
N ASP A 181 -7.39 -3.08 -3.43
CA ASP A 181 -6.29 -3.72 -2.73
C ASP A 181 -4.93 -3.13 -3.14
N GLU A 182 -4.71 -2.99 -4.44
CA GLU A 182 -3.51 -2.34 -4.96
C GLU A 182 -3.41 -0.87 -4.51
N MET A 183 -4.51 -0.12 -4.59
CA MET A 183 -4.55 1.26 -4.11
C MET A 183 -4.12 1.37 -2.65
N ASN A 184 -4.58 0.46 -1.80
CA ASN A 184 -4.21 0.42 -0.39
C ASN A 184 -2.73 0.03 -0.20
N ALA A 185 -2.22 -0.96 -0.93
CA ALA A 185 -0.83 -1.38 -0.83
C ALA A 185 0.13 -0.27 -1.33
N TYR A 186 -0.22 0.42 -2.41
CA TYR A 186 0.51 1.62 -2.86
C TYR A 186 0.47 2.75 -1.83
N TYR A 187 -0.67 2.96 -1.16
CA TYR A 187 -0.75 3.90 -0.04
C TYR A 187 0.26 3.56 1.06
N LEU A 188 0.35 2.30 1.47
CA LEU A 188 1.27 1.86 2.53
C LEU A 188 2.75 2.10 2.14
N GLY A 189 3.13 1.71 0.92
CA GLY A 189 4.48 1.96 0.40
C GLY A 189 4.78 3.46 0.28
N SER A 190 3.81 4.26 -0.18
CA SER A 190 3.91 5.71 -0.28
C SER A 190 4.05 6.38 1.08
N GLN A 191 3.27 5.94 2.08
CA GLN A 191 3.35 6.47 3.45
C GLN A 191 4.74 6.23 4.04
N TYR A 192 5.29 5.01 3.90
CA TYR A 192 6.66 4.73 4.30
C TYR A 192 7.65 5.70 3.65
N LYS A 193 7.59 5.88 2.33
CA LYS A 193 8.52 6.78 1.61
C LYS A 193 8.39 8.24 2.03
N PHE A 194 7.17 8.68 2.34
CA PHE A 194 6.94 10.01 2.88
C PHE A 194 7.54 10.17 4.28
N ASP A 195 7.28 9.22 5.16
CA ASP A 195 7.76 9.22 6.55
C ASP A 195 9.29 9.22 6.63
N MET A 196 9.96 8.57 5.68
CA MET A 196 11.42 8.45 5.64
C MET A 196 12.15 9.70 5.08
N PHE A 197 11.43 10.77 4.75
CA PHE A 197 12.03 12.02 4.29
C PHE A 197 13.19 12.53 5.17
N PRO A 198 13.13 12.50 6.53
CA PRO A 198 14.26 12.92 7.37
C PRO A 198 15.53 12.09 7.14
N VAL A 199 15.36 10.79 6.82
CA VAL A 199 16.49 9.89 6.54
C VAL A 199 17.17 10.25 5.22
N TYR A 200 16.41 10.69 4.20
CA TYR A 200 16.98 11.20 2.97
C TYR A 200 17.81 12.47 3.23
N LYS A 201 17.34 13.38 4.09
CA LYS A 201 18.13 14.56 4.50
C LYS A 201 19.43 14.18 5.19
N GLU A 202 19.40 13.19 6.06
CA GLU A 202 20.58 12.69 6.76
C GLU A 202 21.61 12.06 5.80
N MET A 203 21.13 11.31 4.79
CA MET A 203 22.01 10.51 3.91
C MET A 203 22.58 11.29 2.72
N TYR A 204 21.85 12.25 2.17
CA TYR A 204 22.15 12.81 0.84
C TYR A 204 22.48 14.29 0.83
N ALA A 205 22.64 14.92 2.01
CA ALA A 205 22.97 16.34 2.15
C ALA A 205 22.17 17.21 1.14
N ASP A 206 22.84 17.95 0.26
CA ASP A 206 22.18 18.88 -0.66
C ASP A 206 21.35 18.19 -1.76
N ASN A 207 21.56 16.89 -2.00
CA ASN A 207 20.81 16.13 -3.03
C ASN A 207 19.61 15.36 -2.49
N TYR A 208 19.26 15.55 -1.21
CA TYR A 208 18.22 14.77 -0.54
C TYR A 208 16.85 14.87 -1.22
N LEU A 209 16.46 16.06 -1.69
CA LEU A 209 15.14 16.27 -2.30
C LEU A 209 15.01 15.50 -3.62
N ASN A 210 16.02 15.58 -4.49
CA ASN A 210 16.02 14.82 -5.75
C ASN A 210 15.96 13.32 -5.50
N LYS A 211 16.76 12.81 -4.55
CA LYS A 211 16.77 11.39 -4.19
C LYS A 211 15.45 10.93 -3.62
N TRP A 212 14.83 11.71 -2.74
CA TRP A 212 13.53 11.40 -2.17
C TRP A 212 12.43 11.41 -3.23
N VAL A 213 12.39 12.45 -4.08
CA VAL A 213 11.40 12.55 -5.18
C VAL A 213 11.57 11.41 -6.17
N GLN A 214 12.79 11.12 -6.63
CA GLN A 214 13.07 10.00 -7.54
C GLN A 214 12.58 8.65 -6.99
N ASN A 215 12.68 8.46 -5.67
CA ASN A 215 12.29 7.21 -5.02
C ASN A 215 10.78 7.11 -4.74
N SER A 216 10.09 8.24 -4.51
CA SER A 216 8.70 8.25 -4.01
C SER A 216 7.65 8.61 -5.07
N GLN A 217 8.02 9.38 -6.10
CA GLN A 217 7.06 9.97 -7.02
C GLN A 217 6.18 8.96 -7.76
N SER A 218 6.74 7.79 -8.13
CA SER A 218 5.99 6.77 -8.87
C SER A 218 4.82 6.22 -8.05
N GLU A 219 5.03 5.98 -6.76
CA GLU A 219 3.95 5.52 -5.87
C GLU A 219 2.95 6.64 -5.58
N MET A 220 3.41 7.88 -5.43
CA MET A 220 2.48 9.00 -5.22
C MET A 220 1.55 9.21 -6.42
N THR A 221 2.03 9.02 -7.65
CA THR A 221 1.19 9.09 -8.86
C THR A 221 0.24 7.91 -9.01
N ALA A 222 0.52 6.77 -8.37
CA ALA A 222 -0.36 5.62 -8.35
C ALA A 222 -1.76 5.95 -7.79
N PHE A 223 -1.86 6.90 -6.87
CA PHE A 223 -3.14 7.40 -6.38
C PHE A 223 -4.10 7.79 -7.51
N PHE A 224 -3.62 8.62 -8.45
CA PHE A 224 -4.44 9.11 -9.56
C PHE A 224 -4.84 7.98 -10.51
N GLU A 225 -3.94 7.04 -10.76
CA GLU A 225 -4.20 5.91 -11.66
C GLU A 225 -5.24 4.96 -11.06
N PHE A 226 -5.12 4.58 -9.79
CA PHE A 226 -6.08 3.68 -9.14
C PHE A 226 -7.43 4.34 -8.88
N ASP A 227 -7.47 5.61 -8.48
CA ASP A 227 -8.71 6.36 -8.34
C ASP A 227 -9.45 6.43 -9.69
N PHE A 228 -8.71 6.66 -10.77
CA PHE A 228 -9.24 6.64 -12.13
C PHE A 228 -9.76 5.26 -12.53
N PHE A 229 -8.99 4.20 -12.35
CA PHE A 229 -9.42 2.84 -12.71
C PHE A 229 -10.64 2.39 -11.92
N ILE A 230 -10.72 2.69 -10.63
CA ILE A 230 -11.89 2.37 -9.80
C ILE A 230 -13.11 3.16 -10.28
N LYS A 231 -12.98 4.44 -10.56
CA LYS A 231 -14.09 5.28 -11.07
C LYS A 231 -14.57 4.83 -12.45
N GLU A 232 -13.65 4.51 -13.36
CA GLU A 232 -14.01 3.94 -14.67
C GLU A 232 -14.69 2.57 -14.53
N TYR A 233 -14.23 1.72 -13.59
CA TYR A 233 -14.89 0.44 -13.29
C TYR A 233 -16.34 0.65 -12.82
N LEU A 234 -16.56 1.55 -11.88
CA LEU A 234 -17.90 1.87 -11.37
C LEU A 234 -18.78 2.52 -12.43
N LEU A 235 -18.22 3.39 -13.25
CA LEU A 235 -18.96 4.01 -14.36
C LEU A 235 -19.33 2.98 -15.43
N PHE A 236 -18.42 2.07 -15.77
CA PHE A 236 -18.67 0.97 -16.70
C PHE A 236 -19.73 0.02 -16.13
N ALA A 237 -19.64 -0.32 -14.83
CA ALA A 237 -20.65 -1.12 -14.14
C ALA A 237 -22.04 -0.47 -14.23
N LYS A 238 -22.13 0.83 -14.02
CA LYS A 238 -23.42 1.56 -14.07
C LYS A 238 -24.14 1.38 -15.39
N TYR A 239 -23.42 1.38 -16.50
CA TYR A 239 -24.01 1.31 -17.84
C TYR A 239 -24.14 -0.11 -18.39
N ASN A 240 -23.22 -1.01 -18.05
CA ASN A 240 -23.15 -2.35 -18.66
C ASN A 240 -23.54 -3.48 -17.70
N TYR A 241 -23.40 -3.25 -16.38
CA TYR A 241 -23.70 -4.21 -15.32
C TYR A 241 -24.48 -3.54 -14.17
N PRO A 242 -25.71 -3.08 -14.41
CA PRO A 242 -26.47 -2.28 -13.43
C PRO A 242 -26.71 -3.04 -12.11
N ALA A 243 -26.84 -4.36 -12.13
CA ALA A 243 -26.96 -5.16 -10.92
C ALA A 243 -25.69 -5.09 -10.07
N THR A 244 -24.50 -5.23 -10.66
CA THR A 244 -23.20 -5.01 -10.02
C THR A 244 -23.09 -3.62 -9.42
N TYR A 245 -23.45 -2.61 -10.18
CA TYR A 245 -23.40 -1.22 -9.72
C TYR A 245 -24.28 -1.01 -8.48
N GLN A 246 -25.53 -1.47 -8.52
CA GLN A 246 -26.45 -1.34 -7.38
C GLN A 246 -25.99 -2.13 -6.17
N TYR A 247 -25.44 -3.35 -6.38
CA TYR A 247 -24.89 -4.16 -5.31
C TYR A 247 -23.74 -3.43 -4.62
N LEU A 248 -22.74 -2.94 -5.36
CA LEU A 248 -21.59 -2.20 -4.81
C LEU A 248 -22.02 -0.89 -4.13
N LYS A 249 -22.97 -0.16 -4.73
CA LYS A 249 -23.54 1.07 -4.16
C LYS A 249 -24.23 0.79 -2.81
N ASN A 250 -24.94 -0.33 -2.67
CA ASN A 250 -25.66 -0.68 -1.44
C ASN A 250 -24.75 -1.37 -0.40
N ASN A 251 -23.55 -1.83 -0.79
CA ASN A 251 -22.61 -2.45 0.12
C ASN A 251 -21.85 -1.37 0.92
N SER A 252 -22.22 -1.21 2.20
CA SER A 252 -21.63 -0.21 3.10
C SER A 252 -20.15 -0.44 3.34
N ASP A 253 -19.72 -1.71 3.41
CA ASP A 253 -18.33 -2.06 3.71
C ASP A 253 -17.42 -1.70 2.53
N PHE A 254 -17.88 -1.94 1.30
CA PHE A 254 -17.18 -1.49 0.10
C PHE A 254 -17.05 0.05 0.06
N ARG A 255 -18.17 0.76 0.23
CA ARG A 255 -18.15 2.23 0.19
C ARG A 255 -17.25 2.83 1.28
N ASN A 256 -17.38 2.34 2.51
CA ASN A 256 -16.56 2.80 3.64
C ASN A 256 -15.07 2.51 3.41
N SER A 257 -14.74 1.33 2.88
CA SER A 257 -13.36 0.95 2.58
C SER A 257 -12.77 1.81 1.48
N TYR A 258 -13.48 1.97 0.37
CA TYR A 258 -13.04 2.84 -0.73
C TYR A 258 -12.81 4.27 -0.25
N LYS A 259 -13.79 4.84 0.46
CA LYS A 259 -13.68 6.21 1.00
C LYS A 259 -12.48 6.36 1.95
N LYS A 260 -12.27 5.42 2.87
CA LYS A 260 -11.15 5.49 3.83
C LYS A 260 -9.80 5.45 3.11
N ILE A 261 -9.62 4.52 2.17
CA ILE A 261 -8.38 4.39 1.41
C ILE A 261 -8.14 5.64 0.57
N TYR A 262 -9.17 6.09 -0.15
CA TYR A 262 -9.12 7.31 -0.96
C TYR A 262 -8.73 8.54 -0.12
N ASP A 263 -9.44 8.81 0.98
CA ASP A 263 -9.23 10.01 1.80
C ASP A 263 -7.81 10.05 2.37
N LYS A 264 -7.27 8.91 2.81
CA LYS A 264 -5.91 8.84 3.35
C LYS A 264 -4.85 9.02 2.27
N TYR A 265 -5.00 8.34 1.13
CA TYR A 265 -4.03 8.44 0.08
C TYR A 265 -4.04 9.83 -0.58
N ASN A 266 -5.21 10.39 -0.81
CA ASN A 266 -5.36 11.77 -1.31
C ASN A 266 -4.68 12.78 -0.37
N ARG A 267 -4.91 12.65 0.94
CA ARG A 267 -4.25 13.52 1.94
C ARG A 267 -2.73 13.36 1.90
N LEU A 268 -2.23 12.14 1.78
CA LEU A 268 -0.80 11.88 1.68
C LEU A 268 -0.19 12.53 0.44
N VAL A 269 -0.86 12.42 -0.72
CA VAL A 269 -0.41 13.05 -1.97
C VAL A 269 -0.38 14.58 -1.83
N GLN A 270 -1.41 15.19 -1.25
CA GLN A 270 -1.43 16.63 -0.98
C GLN A 270 -0.29 17.08 -0.05
N GLN A 271 -0.02 16.30 1.02
CA GLN A 271 1.11 16.55 1.92
C GLN A 271 2.45 16.42 1.20
N TYR A 272 2.58 15.43 0.34
CA TYR A 272 3.77 15.23 -0.47
C TYR A 272 4.02 16.41 -1.42
N GLU A 273 3.02 16.82 -2.20
CA GLU A 273 3.12 17.97 -3.11
C GLU A 273 3.48 19.25 -2.36
N ALA A 274 2.83 19.52 -1.22
CA ALA A 274 3.14 20.68 -0.37
C ALA A 274 4.57 20.62 0.19
N LYS A 275 5.02 19.43 0.61
CA LYS A 275 6.38 19.21 1.12
C LYS A 275 7.42 19.46 0.03
N VAL A 276 7.23 18.89 -1.16
CA VAL A 276 8.11 19.11 -2.31
C VAL A 276 8.20 20.59 -2.64
N ALA A 277 7.07 21.29 -2.74
CA ALA A 277 7.03 22.72 -3.04
C ALA A 277 7.81 23.54 -1.99
N SER A 278 7.60 23.26 -0.70
CA SER A 278 8.28 23.98 0.38
C SER A 278 9.79 23.74 0.42
N GLU A 279 10.24 22.52 0.18
CA GLU A 279 11.65 22.16 0.18
C GLU A 279 12.36 22.67 -1.09
N LYS A 280 11.69 22.65 -2.24
CA LYS A 280 12.21 23.21 -3.49
C LYS A 280 12.54 24.70 -3.35
N VAL A 281 11.65 25.48 -2.75
CA VAL A 281 11.87 26.92 -2.52
C VAL A 281 13.05 27.13 -1.58
N ARG A 282 13.19 26.32 -0.53
CA ARG A 282 14.28 26.46 0.46
C ARG A 282 15.64 26.06 -0.10
N ALA A 283 15.66 25.02 -0.94
CA ALA A 283 16.90 24.43 -1.43
C ALA A 283 17.32 24.96 -2.79
N GLU A 284 16.50 25.81 -3.43
CA GLU A 284 16.69 26.30 -4.80
C GLU A 284 16.95 25.16 -5.82
N LEU A 285 16.45 23.96 -5.51
CA LEU A 285 16.69 22.76 -6.29
C LEU A 285 15.72 22.66 -7.45
N TYR A 286 16.25 22.31 -8.61
CA TYR A 286 15.45 21.87 -9.76
C TYR A 286 15.30 20.34 -9.73
N TYR A 287 14.07 19.87 -9.92
CA TYR A 287 13.80 18.44 -10.10
C TYR A 287 12.68 18.24 -11.10
N ASP A 288 12.75 17.14 -11.85
CA ASP A 288 11.70 16.71 -12.75
C ASP A 288 10.72 15.80 -11.97
N SER A 289 9.46 16.18 -11.94
CA SER A 289 8.42 15.43 -11.23
C SER A 289 7.38 14.90 -12.22
N PRO A 290 6.98 13.62 -12.12
CA PRO A 290 5.90 13.06 -12.95
C PRO A 290 4.55 13.70 -12.69
N PHE A 291 4.35 14.41 -11.57
CA PHE A 291 3.12 15.19 -11.34
C PHE A 291 2.89 16.27 -12.39
N TRP A 292 3.93 16.68 -13.10
CA TRP A 292 3.89 17.68 -14.17
C TRP A 292 4.10 17.09 -15.56
N LYS A 293 3.96 15.77 -15.72
CA LYS A 293 3.88 15.15 -17.05
C LYS A 293 2.46 15.29 -17.60
N ASP A 294 2.34 15.56 -18.89
CA ASP A 294 1.06 15.78 -19.56
C ASP A 294 0.04 14.67 -19.33
N ASP A 295 0.50 13.41 -19.25
CA ASP A 295 -0.37 12.26 -18.98
C ASP A 295 -1.08 12.37 -17.63
N TYR A 296 -0.37 12.81 -16.57
CA TYR A 296 -0.95 12.96 -15.24
C TYR A 296 -1.80 14.23 -15.12
N TYR A 297 -1.51 15.29 -15.87
CA TYR A 297 -2.39 16.46 -15.96
C TYR A 297 -3.75 16.07 -16.58
N ARG A 298 -3.73 15.38 -17.73
CA ARG A 298 -4.96 14.90 -18.38
C ARG A 298 -5.76 13.97 -17.47
N LEU A 299 -5.07 13.08 -16.75
CA LEU A 299 -5.70 12.18 -15.79
C LEU A 299 -6.34 12.94 -14.61
N ARG A 300 -5.66 13.92 -14.05
CA ARG A 300 -6.20 14.80 -12.98
C ARG A 300 -7.37 15.62 -13.46
N ASP A 301 -7.31 16.19 -14.67
CA ASP A 301 -8.40 16.93 -15.29
C ASP A 301 -9.63 16.02 -15.48
N ARG A 302 -9.43 14.79 -15.95
CA ARG A 302 -10.49 13.79 -16.07
C ARG A 302 -11.11 13.47 -14.71
N LEU A 303 -10.32 13.24 -13.66
CA LEU A 303 -10.80 12.96 -12.30
C LEU A 303 -11.56 14.13 -11.67
N ASN A 304 -11.23 15.35 -12.05
CA ASN A 304 -11.89 16.58 -11.58
C ASN A 304 -13.09 16.98 -12.45
N SER A 305 -13.30 16.34 -13.59
CA SER A 305 -14.45 16.61 -14.46
C SER A 305 -15.76 16.10 -13.84
N GLY A 306 -16.90 16.65 -14.27
CA GLY A 306 -18.25 16.24 -13.84
C GLY A 306 -18.65 14.80 -14.22
N VAL A 307 -17.83 14.12 -15.02
CA VAL A 307 -18.10 12.73 -15.47
C VAL A 307 -18.29 11.76 -14.30
N TYR A 308 -17.56 11.98 -13.18
CA TYR A 308 -17.63 11.11 -12.00
C TYR A 308 -18.52 11.66 -10.87
N ASP A 309 -19.29 12.72 -11.09
CA ASP A 309 -20.10 13.31 -10.00
C ASP A 309 -21.13 12.32 -9.47
N VAL A 310 -21.70 11.49 -10.33
CA VAL A 310 -22.62 10.43 -9.91
C VAL A 310 -21.89 9.36 -9.06
N ILE A 311 -20.65 9.00 -9.43
CA ILE A 311 -19.86 8.03 -8.65
C ILE A 311 -19.47 8.64 -7.30
N LYS A 312 -19.05 9.89 -7.27
CA LYS A 312 -18.76 10.61 -6.03
C LYS A 312 -19.99 10.67 -5.12
N SER A 313 -21.15 11.01 -5.68
CA SER A 313 -22.42 11.06 -4.93
C SER A 313 -22.81 9.69 -4.36
N ASP A 314 -22.68 8.63 -5.14
CA ASP A 314 -23.17 7.30 -4.77
C ASP A 314 -22.22 6.53 -3.81
N PHE A 315 -20.92 6.86 -3.81
CA PHE A 315 -19.91 6.10 -3.06
C PHE A 315 -19.20 6.90 -1.96
N PHE A 316 -19.26 8.22 -1.94
CA PHE A 316 -18.58 9.05 -0.94
C PHE A 316 -19.52 9.86 -0.04
N TYR A 317 -20.81 9.98 -0.39
CA TYR A 317 -21.85 10.71 0.36
C TYR A 317 -23.04 9.81 0.63
#